data_66556814f67b5838d30037266b2bab4f
#
_entry.id   66556814f67b5838d30037266b2bab4f
#
_cell.length_a   1.000
_cell.length_b   1.000
_cell.length_c   1.000
_cell.angle_alpha   90.00
_cell.angle_beta   90.00
_cell.angle_gamma   90.00
#
_symmetry.space_group_name_H-M   'P 1'
#
loop_
_entity.id
_entity.type
_entity.pdbx_description
1 polymer ?
#
loop_
_entity_poly.entity_id
_entity_poly.type
_entity_poly.pdbx_seq_one_letter_code
_entity_poly.pdbx_strand_id
1 'polypeptide(L)'
;MPQKRKNRAKTSEVGVRDRLLDAADRLFYREGVRAVGIDRVLAEADAAKASLYQHFGCKDQLVASYLERRTVDARANIEAYLADTPPSQRALKFFDWVVAWAQSKDFRGCPLQHTVSELTDAAHPARAIAHAQREWFAERFREWTTAAGVKDPKATARALMVLFDGAVAGSEVDGPQRASDARWLARKLLAG
;
A
#
# COMPACT_ATOMS: atom_id res chain seq x y z
N MET A 1 34.75 -40.13 -6.43
CA MET A 1 34.60 -38.69 -6.54
C MET A 1 33.19 -38.27 -6.23
N PRO A 2 32.88 -37.67 -5.04
CA PRO A 2 31.59 -37.07 -4.80
C PRO A 2 31.78 -35.62 -4.30
N GLN A 3 31.36 -34.65 -5.09
CA GLN A 3 31.19 -33.27 -4.55
C GLN A 3 30.23 -32.47 -5.45
N LYS A 4 28.90 -32.71 -5.28
CA LYS A 4 27.85 -31.76 -5.74
C LYS A 4 26.66 -31.83 -4.79
N ARG A 5 26.87 -31.53 -3.50
CA ARG A 5 25.79 -31.47 -2.49
C ARG A 5 26.10 -30.42 -1.43
N LYS A 6 26.41 -29.18 -1.81
CA LYS A 6 26.62 -28.09 -0.82
C LYS A 6 26.18 -26.71 -1.33
N ASN A 7 25.03 -26.60 -2.02
CA ASN A 7 24.49 -25.26 -2.32
C ASN A 7 22.95 -25.18 -2.20
N ARG A 8 22.34 -26.11 -1.43
CA ARG A 8 20.89 -26.13 -1.19
C ARG A 8 20.49 -25.68 0.22
N ALA A 9 21.40 -25.16 1.03
CA ALA A 9 21.22 -24.94 2.46
C ALA A 9 21.05 -23.47 2.87
N LYS A 10 20.90 -22.51 1.93
CA LYS A 10 20.67 -21.09 2.29
C LYS A 10 19.28 -20.54 1.92
N THR A 11 18.38 -21.37 1.37
CA THR A 11 17.01 -20.99 1.03
C THR A 11 15.97 -21.45 2.06
N SER A 12 16.38 -21.96 3.21
CA SER A 12 15.49 -22.61 4.19
C SER A 12 15.07 -21.70 5.38
N GLU A 13 15.40 -20.41 5.38
CA GLU A 13 15.01 -19.53 6.51
C GLU A 13 13.67 -18.80 6.28
N VAL A 14 13.20 -18.63 5.04
CA VAL A 14 11.91 -18.01 4.73
C VAL A 14 10.88 -19.11 4.48
N GLY A 15 9.81 -19.14 5.26
CA GLY A 15 8.73 -20.13 5.12
C GLY A 15 8.08 -20.10 3.75
N VAL A 16 7.50 -21.22 3.30
CA VAL A 16 6.80 -21.32 2.00
C VAL A 16 5.68 -20.27 1.91
N ARG A 17 4.98 -20.01 3.00
CA ARG A 17 3.94 -18.98 3.09
C ARG A 17 4.48 -17.61 2.73
N ASP A 18 5.64 -17.25 3.27
CA ASP A 18 6.23 -15.93 3.06
C ASP A 18 6.76 -15.80 1.64
N ARG A 19 7.37 -16.84 1.07
CA ARG A 19 7.80 -16.83 -0.34
C ARG A 19 6.62 -16.64 -1.29
N LEU A 20 5.49 -17.31 -1.03
CA LEU A 20 4.25 -17.13 -1.81
C LEU A 20 3.72 -15.71 -1.70
N LEU A 21 3.72 -15.15 -0.48
CA LEU A 21 3.24 -13.79 -0.25
C LEU A 21 4.18 -12.73 -0.87
N ASP A 22 5.50 -12.96 -0.84
CA ASP A 22 6.49 -12.09 -1.48
C ASP A 22 6.37 -12.11 -3.01
N ALA A 23 6.16 -13.29 -3.58
CA ALA A 23 5.92 -13.44 -5.02
C ALA A 23 4.62 -12.75 -5.44
N ALA A 24 3.54 -12.98 -4.69
CA ALA A 24 2.25 -12.34 -4.91
C ALA A 24 2.37 -10.80 -4.81
N ASP A 25 3.07 -10.29 -3.81
CA ASP A 25 3.28 -8.86 -3.62
C ASP A 25 3.96 -8.20 -4.82
N ARG A 26 5.07 -8.78 -5.29
CA ARG A 26 5.77 -8.27 -6.47
C ARG A 26 4.92 -8.29 -7.73
N LEU A 27 4.26 -9.42 -7.98
CA LEU A 27 3.49 -9.65 -9.20
C LEU A 27 2.20 -8.82 -9.20
N PHE A 28 1.41 -8.86 -8.13
CA PHE A 28 0.14 -8.14 -8.06
C PHE A 28 0.33 -6.62 -8.12
N TYR A 29 1.36 -6.10 -7.46
CA TYR A 29 1.62 -4.65 -7.51
C TYR A 29 2.07 -4.17 -8.89
N ARG A 30 2.85 -4.98 -9.62
CA ARG A 30 3.37 -4.59 -10.94
C ARG A 30 2.38 -4.80 -12.07
N GLU A 31 1.58 -5.86 -12.01
CA GLU A 31 0.83 -6.36 -13.15
C GLU A 31 -0.69 -6.44 -12.92
N GLY A 32 -1.11 -6.22 -11.68
CA GLY A 32 -2.52 -6.32 -11.28
C GLY A 32 -2.95 -7.72 -10.83
N VAL A 33 -3.98 -7.76 -9.99
CA VAL A 33 -4.44 -9.02 -9.39
C VAL A 33 -5.21 -9.90 -10.37
N ARG A 34 -5.85 -9.30 -11.40
CA ARG A 34 -6.59 -10.08 -12.42
C ARG A 34 -5.67 -10.72 -13.44
N ALA A 35 -4.63 -10.01 -13.86
CA ALA A 35 -3.69 -10.49 -14.88
C ALA A 35 -2.79 -11.62 -14.36
N VAL A 36 -2.50 -11.65 -13.06
CA VAL A 36 -1.61 -12.63 -12.45
C VAL A 36 -2.37 -13.88 -12.00
N GLY A 37 -2.12 -15.01 -12.65
CA GLY A 37 -2.66 -16.33 -12.27
C GLY A 37 -1.90 -16.97 -11.11
N ILE A 38 -2.54 -17.95 -10.43
CA ILE A 38 -1.92 -18.71 -9.32
C ILE A 38 -0.64 -19.41 -9.77
N ASP A 39 -0.64 -20.04 -10.95
CA ASP A 39 0.49 -20.82 -11.44
C ASP A 39 1.75 -19.95 -11.62
N ARG A 40 1.58 -18.69 -11.95
CA ARG A 40 2.68 -17.72 -12.04
C ARG A 40 3.24 -17.35 -10.67
N VAL A 41 2.37 -17.17 -9.66
CA VAL A 41 2.81 -16.95 -8.27
C VAL A 41 3.58 -18.16 -7.74
N LEU A 42 3.11 -19.37 -8.03
CA LEU A 42 3.78 -20.61 -7.65
C LEU A 42 5.17 -20.74 -8.28
N ALA A 43 5.29 -20.44 -9.57
CA ALA A 43 6.57 -20.47 -10.28
C ALA A 43 7.57 -19.46 -9.69
N GLU A 44 7.12 -18.23 -9.43
CA GLU A 44 7.94 -17.19 -8.84
C GLU A 44 8.38 -17.51 -7.40
N ALA A 45 7.52 -18.19 -6.64
CA ALA A 45 7.77 -18.55 -5.24
C ALA A 45 8.57 -19.86 -5.07
N ASP A 46 8.82 -20.60 -6.15
CA ASP A 46 9.31 -21.99 -6.12
C ASP A 46 8.51 -22.82 -5.10
N ALA A 47 7.19 -22.86 -5.30
CA ALA A 47 6.25 -23.50 -4.37
C ALA A 47 5.28 -24.45 -5.07
N ALA A 48 4.91 -25.53 -4.38
CA ALA A 48 3.89 -26.45 -4.87
C ALA A 48 2.48 -25.87 -4.73
N LYS A 49 1.58 -26.24 -5.63
CA LYS A 49 0.17 -25.81 -5.64
C LYS A 49 -0.55 -26.14 -4.32
N ALA A 50 -0.29 -27.32 -3.76
CA ALA A 50 -0.85 -27.73 -2.48
C ALA A 50 -0.50 -26.76 -1.33
N SER A 51 0.73 -26.21 -1.33
CA SER A 51 1.16 -25.24 -0.32
C SER A 51 0.37 -23.94 -0.37
N LEU A 52 0.04 -23.44 -1.56
CA LEU A 52 -0.79 -22.24 -1.68
C LEU A 52 -2.18 -22.46 -1.07
N TYR A 53 -2.83 -23.57 -1.43
CA TYR A 53 -4.16 -23.87 -0.88
C TYR A 53 -4.13 -24.15 0.61
N GLN A 54 -3.06 -24.78 1.11
CA GLN A 54 -2.88 -25.01 2.56
C GLN A 54 -2.75 -23.69 3.35
N HIS A 55 -2.02 -22.70 2.80
CA HIS A 55 -1.74 -21.46 3.52
C HIS A 55 -2.79 -20.36 3.31
N PHE A 56 -3.40 -20.31 2.13
CA PHE A 56 -4.31 -19.21 1.76
C PHE A 56 -5.71 -19.69 1.35
N GLY A 57 -5.92 -20.98 1.11
CA GLY A 57 -7.22 -21.52 0.71
C GLY A 57 -7.59 -21.23 -0.75
N CYS A 58 -7.50 -19.98 -1.19
CA CYS A 58 -7.80 -19.55 -2.56
C CYS A 58 -7.02 -18.30 -2.96
N LYS A 59 -7.14 -17.91 -4.25
CA LYS A 59 -6.48 -16.69 -4.77
C LYS A 59 -6.98 -15.43 -4.06
N ASP A 60 -8.28 -15.33 -3.77
CA ASP A 60 -8.88 -14.15 -3.15
C ASP A 60 -8.34 -13.91 -1.74
N GLN A 61 -8.08 -14.97 -0.99
CA GLN A 61 -7.42 -14.87 0.33
C GLN A 61 -5.95 -14.52 0.22
N LEU A 62 -5.25 -14.98 -0.83
CA LEU A 62 -3.88 -14.53 -1.11
C LEU A 62 -3.86 -13.04 -1.46
N VAL A 63 -4.80 -12.54 -2.27
CA VAL A 63 -4.96 -11.12 -2.58
C VAL A 63 -5.26 -10.31 -1.32
N ALA A 64 -6.14 -10.80 -0.45
CA ALA A 64 -6.42 -10.18 0.84
C ALA A 64 -5.17 -10.09 1.71
N SER A 65 -4.42 -11.20 1.85
CA SER A 65 -3.17 -11.23 2.63
C SER A 65 -2.09 -10.30 2.07
N TYR A 66 -2.00 -10.18 0.74
CA TYR A 66 -1.13 -9.20 0.08
C TYR A 66 -1.49 -7.76 0.49
N LEU A 67 -2.76 -7.38 0.40
CA LEU A 67 -3.19 -6.03 0.76
C LEU A 67 -3.05 -5.76 2.27
N GLU A 68 -3.34 -6.74 3.11
CA GLU A 68 -3.17 -6.62 4.56
C GLU A 68 -1.72 -6.30 4.90
N ARG A 69 -0.75 -7.03 4.33
CA ARG A 69 0.67 -6.76 4.50
C ARG A 69 1.03 -5.35 4.03
N ARG A 70 0.60 -4.97 2.83
CA ARG A 70 0.84 -3.62 2.28
C ARG A 70 0.27 -2.51 3.16
N THR A 71 -0.89 -2.72 3.78
CA THR A 71 -1.47 -1.71 4.68
C THR A 71 -0.70 -1.60 5.98
N VAL A 72 -0.28 -2.73 6.56
CA VAL A 72 0.55 -2.75 7.78
C VAL A 72 1.88 -2.03 7.53
N ASP A 73 2.58 -2.38 6.45
CA ASP A 73 3.86 -1.78 6.10
C ASP A 73 3.72 -0.28 5.79
N ALA A 74 2.68 0.13 5.07
CA ALA A 74 2.42 1.53 4.76
C ALA A 74 2.15 2.34 6.03
N ARG A 75 1.33 1.83 6.96
CA ARG A 75 1.08 2.50 8.24
C ARG A 75 2.38 2.65 9.04
N ALA A 76 3.16 1.59 9.18
CA ALA A 76 4.43 1.62 9.89
C ALA A 76 5.41 2.63 9.27
N ASN A 77 5.53 2.66 7.94
CA ASN A 77 6.40 3.59 7.23
C ASN A 77 5.95 5.06 7.40
N ILE A 78 4.64 5.32 7.35
CA ILE A 78 4.08 6.66 7.57
C ILE A 78 4.32 7.11 9.01
N GLU A 79 4.01 6.28 9.99
CA GLU A 79 4.21 6.62 11.40
C GLU A 79 5.70 6.84 11.73
N ALA A 80 6.60 6.03 11.19
CA ALA A 80 8.05 6.22 11.34
C ALA A 80 8.52 7.54 10.69
N TYR A 81 8.01 7.88 9.49
CA TYR A 81 8.34 9.15 8.81
C TYR A 81 7.86 10.38 9.59
N LEU A 82 6.76 10.25 10.33
CA LEU A 82 6.15 11.32 11.10
C LEU A 82 6.57 11.35 12.58
N ALA A 83 7.39 10.42 13.05
CA ALA A 83 7.67 10.21 14.47
C ALA A 83 8.13 11.48 15.19
N ASP A 84 9.11 12.19 14.61
CA ASP A 84 9.69 13.40 15.18
C ASP A 84 8.96 14.69 14.77
N THR A 85 7.80 14.55 14.09
CA THR A 85 7.03 15.70 13.60
C THR A 85 5.96 16.09 14.62
N PRO A 86 5.90 17.37 15.04
CA PRO A 86 4.83 17.86 15.92
C PRO A 86 3.44 17.57 15.33
N PRO A 87 2.43 17.18 16.13
CA PRO A 87 1.11 16.81 15.64
C PRO A 87 0.47 17.86 14.71
N SER A 88 0.67 19.14 14.99
CA SER A 88 0.17 20.26 14.18
C SER A 88 0.78 20.38 12.78
N GLN A 89 1.91 19.74 12.53
CA GLN A 89 2.62 19.77 11.25
C GLN A 89 2.49 18.44 10.48
N ARG A 90 1.94 17.40 11.08
CA ARG A 90 1.89 16.04 10.49
C ARG A 90 1.08 15.96 9.21
N ALA A 91 -0.03 16.71 9.09
CA ALA A 91 -0.83 16.73 7.87
C ALA A 91 0.00 17.18 6.65
N LEU A 92 0.78 18.26 6.76
CA LEU A 92 1.63 18.72 5.67
C LEU A 92 2.82 17.78 5.45
N LYS A 93 3.44 17.28 6.53
CA LYS A 93 4.56 16.34 6.47
C LYS A 93 4.18 15.01 5.83
N PHE A 94 2.94 14.57 6.00
CA PHE A 94 2.40 13.42 5.27
C PHE A 94 2.44 13.63 3.74
N PHE A 95 2.12 14.82 3.24
CA PHE A 95 2.25 15.12 1.81
C PHE A 95 3.71 15.20 1.35
N ASP A 96 4.69 15.52 2.23
CA ASP A 96 6.12 15.33 1.92
C ASP A 96 6.45 13.85 1.68
N TRP A 97 5.89 12.96 2.52
CA TRP A 97 6.01 11.52 2.34
C TRP A 97 5.37 11.04 1.02
N VAL A 98 4.18 11.56 0.66
CA VAL A 98 3.51 11.23 -0.61
C VAL A 98 4.37 11.63 -1.81
N VAL A 99 4.99 12.82 -1.77
CA VAL A 99 5.92 13.28 -2.82
C VAL A 99 7.12 12.35 -2.93
N ALA A 100 7.75 12.00 -1.81
CA ALA A 100 8.90 11.07 -1.80
C ALA A 100 8.51 9.68 -2.33
N TRP A 101 7.32 9.18 -1.96
CA TRP A 101 6.80 7.92 -2.47
C TRP A 101 6.53 7.97 -3.98
N ALA A 102 5.88 9.03 -4.49
CA ALA A 102 5.61 9.20 -5.92
C ALA A 102 6.88 9.31 -6.77
N GLN A 103 7.98 9.79 -6.17
CA GLN A 103 9.31 9.87 -6.81
C GLN A 103 10.10 8.56 -6.76
N SER A 104 9.63 7.57 -6.00
CA SER A 104 10.34 6.30 -5.88
C SER A 104 10.31 5.51 -7.19
N LYS A 105 11.41 4.80 -7.46
CA LYS A 105 11.58 4.03 -8.71
C LYS A 105 10.51 2.96 -8.93
N ASP A 106 10.00 2.39 -7.83
CA ASP A 106 9.03 1.31 -7.87
C ASP A 106 7.57 1.80 -7.65
N PHE A 107 7.34 3.12 -7.75
CA PHE A 107 5.99 3.68 -7.62
C PHE A 107 5.08 3.21 -8.76
N ARG A 108 3.95 2.66 -8.39
CA ARG A 108 2.89 2.16 -9.28
C ARG A 108 1.50 2.52 -8.73
N GLY A 109 1.36 3.68 -8.11
CA GLY A 109 0.09 4.08 -7.52
C GLY A 109 -0.28 3.34 -6.22
N CYS A 110 -1.54 3.45 -5.84
CA CYS A 110 -2.06 2.83 -4.62
C CYS A 110 -2.46 1.36 -4.85
N PRO A 111 -1.82 0.39 -4.18
CA PRO A 111 -2.15 -1.03 -4.36
C PRO A 111 -3.60 -1.35 -4.01
N LEU A 112 -4.21 -0.62 -3.07
CA LEU A 112 -5.61 -0.79 -2.69
C LEU A 112 -6.57 -0.28 -3.76
N GLN A 113 -6.32 0.91 -4.30
CA GLN A 113 -7.15 1.49 -5.36
C GLN A 113 -7.11 0.61 -6.62
N HIS A 114 -5.92 0.14 -7.02
CA HIS A 114 -5.76 -0.78 -8.15
C HIS A 114 -6.52 -2.07 -7.92
N THR A 115 -6.27 -2.73 -6.80
CA THR A 115 -6.94 -4.01 -6.51
C THR A 115 -8.46 -3.86 -6.50
N VAL A 116 -8.99 -2.86 -5.80
CA VAL A 116 -10.45 -2.66 -5.71
C VAL A 116 -11.07 -2.31 -7.07
N SER A 117 -10.37 -1.56 -7.93
CA SER A 117 -10.87 -1.24 -9.28
C SER A 117 -10.94 -2.47 -10.20
N GLU A 118 -10.07 -3.45 -10.00
CA GLU A 118 -10.08 -4.70 -10.75
C GLU A 118 -11.13 -5.70 -10.25
N LEU A 119 -11.63 -5.58 -9.01
CA LEU A 119 -12.56 -6.53 -8.40
C LEU A 119 -14.00 -6.12 -8.65
N THR A 120 -14.76 -6.98 -9.32
CA THR A 120 -16.20 -6.78 -9.58
C THR A 120 -17.08 -7.31 -8.44
N ASP A 121 -16.61 -8.30 -7.67
CA ASP A 121 -17.35 -8.85 -6.53
C ASP A 121 -17.29 -7.89 -5.33
N ALA A 122 -18.47 -7.43 -4.89
CA ALA A 122 -18.60 -6.56 -3.74
C ALA A 122 -18.27 -7.25 -2.40
N ALA A 123 -18.37 -8.59 -2.35
CA ALA A 123 -18.07 -9.39 -1.17
C ALA A 123 -16.59 -9.83 -1.07
N HIS A 124 -15.76 -9.48 -2.07
CA HIS A 124 -14.34 -9.86 -2.05
C HIS A 124 -13.63 -9.35 -0.79
N PRO A 125 -12.86 -10.20 -0.06
CA PRO A 125 -12.27 -9.83 1.23
C PRO A 125 -11.32 -8.63 1.17
N ALA A 126 -10.66 -8.39 0.05
CA ALA A 126 -9.81 -7.22 -0.18
C ALA A 126 -10.54 -5.87 -0.01
N ARG A 127 -11.86 -5.82 -0.24
CA ARG A 127 -12.64 -4.58 -0.08
C ARG A 127 -12.75 -4.14 1.37
N ALA A 128 -12.91 -5.08 2.30
CA ALA A 128 -12.94 -4.78 3.73
C ALA A 128 -11.60 -4.19 4.20
N ILE A 129 -10.47 -4.73 3.70
CA ILE A 129 -9.13 -4.25 4.01
C ILE A 129 -8.94 -2.83 3.46
N ALA A 130 -9.36 -2.58 2.22
CA ALA A 130 -9.28 -1.25 1.63
C ALA A 130 -10.13 -0.23 2.40
N HIS A 131 -11.33 -0.61 2.83
CA HIS A 131 -12.20 0.25 3.65
C HIS A 131 -11.54 0.59 5.00
N ALA A 132 -11.04 -0.41 5.72
CA ALA A 132 -10.36 -0.21 7.00
C ALA A 132 -9.10 0.69 6.88
N GLN A 133 -8.38 0.62 5.75
CA GLN A 133 -7.26 1.53 5.50
C GLN A 133 -7.73 2.97 5.25
N ARG A 134 -8.83 3.15 4.52
CA ARG A 134 -9.41 4.49 4.30
C ARG A 134 -9.93 5.12 5.59
N GLU A 135 -10.55 4.33 6.47
CA GLU A 135 -10.96 4.79 7.80
C GLU A 135 -9.77 5.24 8.64
N TRP A 136 -8.67 4.46 8.62
CA TRP A 136 -7.43 4.82 9.30
C TRP A 136 -6.90 6.18 8.81
N PHE A 137 -6.84 6.42 7.49
CA PHE A 137 -6.42 7.71 6.95
C PHE A 137 -7.37 8.85 7.35
N ALA A 138 -8.68 8.62 7.27
CA ALA A 138 -9.68 9.63 7.64
C ALA A 138 -9.53 10.04 9.12
N GLU A 139 -9.23 9.08 9.99
CA GLU A 139 -8.97 9.35 11.41
C GLU A 139 -7.68 10.14 11.62
N ARG A 140 -6.57 9.72 10.99
CA ARG A 140 -5.29 10.44 11.06
C ARG A 140 -5.42 11.88 10.55
N PHE A 141 -6.04 12.10 9.41
CA PHE A 141 -6.26 13.46 8.92
C PHE A 141 -7.11 14.31 9.87
N ARG A 142 -8.14 13.74 10.48
CA ARG A 142 -8.96 14.46 11.47
C ARG A 142 -8.15 14.85 12.70
N GLU A 143 -7.32 13.97 13.22
CA GLU A 143 -6.44 14.25 14.34
C GLU A 143 -5.42 15.34 14.00
N TRP A 144 -4.75 15.21 12.85
CA TRP A 144 -3.72 16.17 12.43
C TRP A 144 -4.29 17.56 12.13
N THR A 145 -5.47 17.65 11.49
CA THR A 145 -6.13 18.94 11.23
C THR A 145 -6.64 19.59 12.52
N THR A 146 -7.11 18.80 13.48
CA THR A 146 -7.48 19.30 14.82
C THR A 146 -6.25 19.85 15.54
N ALA A 147 -5.14 19.10 15.54
CA ALA A 147 -3.89 19.55 16.14
C ALA A 147 -3.28 20.78 15.45
N ALA A 148 -3.52 20.95 14.14
CA ALA A 148 -3.10 22.13 13.39
C ALA A 148 -3.94 23.38 13.69
N GLY A 149 -5.07 23.25 14.39
CA GLY A 149 -5.93 24.38 14.78
C GLY A 149 -6.67 25.05 13.63
N VAL A 150 -6.91 24.32 12.52
CA VAL A 150 -7.66 24.88 11.37
C VAL A 150 -9.12 25.15 11.74
N LYS A 151 -9.77 26.10 11.09
CA LYS A 151 -11.13 26.57 11.41
C LYS A 151 -12.18 25.46 11.34
N ASP A 152 -12.11 24.57 10.33
CA ASP A 152 -12.98 23.40 10.19
C ASP A 152 -12.14 22.14 9.97
N PRO A 153 -11.67 21.49 11.06
CA PRO A 153 -10.82 20.30 10.96
C PRO A 153 -11.47 19.16 10.19
N LYS A 154 -12.79 18.98 10.34
CA LYS A 154 -13.52 17.88 9.71
C LYS A 154 -13.65 18.07 8.20
N ALA A 155 -13.97 19.26 7.73
CA ALA A 155 -14.03 19.55 6.30
C ALA A 155 -12.62 19.51 5.67
N THR A 156 -11.62 20.09 6.35
CA THR A 156 -10.23 20.07 5.90
C THR A 156 -9.70 18.65 5.80
N ALA A 157 -9.98 17.78 6.79
CA ALA A 157 -9.59 16.35 6.73
C ALA A 157 -10.17 15.63 5.50
N ARG A 158 -11.44 15.87 5.17
CA ARG A 158 -12.06 15.31 3.96
C ARG A 158 -11.41 15.83 2.67
N ALA A 159 -11.10 17.13 2.62
CA ALA A 159 -10.43 17.74 1.47
C ALA A 159 -9.01 17.18 1.29
N LEU A 160 -8.25 16.99 2.38
CA LEU A 160 -6.92 16.36 2.33
C LEU A 160 -6.99 14.90 1.87
N MET A 161 -8.05 14.17 2.21
CA MET A 161 -8.26 12.80 1.71
C MET A 161 -8.46 12.77 0.20
N VAL A 162 -9.27 13.70 -0.35
CA VAL A 162 -9.46 13.85 -1.80
C VAL A 162 -8.16 14.24 -2.49
N LEU A 163 -7.37 15.15 -1.90
CA LEU A 163 -6.06 15.52 -2.42
C LEU A 163 -5.08 14.36 -2.44
N PHE A 164 -5.08 13.54 -1.40
CA PHE A 164 -4.24 12.32 -1.35
C PHE A 164 -4.61 11.35 -2.45
N ASP A 165 -5.91 11.06 -2.63
CA ASP A 165 -6.38 10.18 -3.70
C ASP A 165 -5.95 10.73 -5.08
N GLY A 166 -6.16 12.01 -5.33
CA GLY A 166 -5.77 12.68 -6.58
C GLY A 166 -4.26 12.73 -6.79
N ALA A 167 -3.49 12.96 -5.71
CA ALA A 167 -2.03 12.96 -5.78
C ALA A 167 -1.47 11.60 -6.23
N VAL A 168 -1.97 10.52 -5.64
CA VAL A 168 -1.48 9.17 -5.92
C VAL A 168 -1.89 8.72 -7.32
N ALA A 169 -3.19 8.81 -7.65
CA ALA A 169 -3.68 8.42 -8.98
C ALA A 169 -3.11 9.30 -10.09
N GLY A 170 -3.05 10.61 -9.89
CA GLY A 170 -2.48 11.54 -10.85
C GLY A 170 -0.98 11.35 -11.06
N SER A 171 -0.22 11.01 -10.02
CA SER A 171 1.21 10.75 -10.15
C SER A 171 1.54 9.50 -10.97
N GLU A 172 0.65 8.54 -11.02
CA GLU A 172 0.81 7.36 -11.87
C GLU A 172 0.67 7.70 -13.36
N VAL A 173 -0.20 8.66 -13.70
CA VAL A 173 -0.50 9.04 -15.09
C VAL A 173 0.45 10.14 -15.58
N ASP A 174 0.60 11.21 -14.77
CA ASP A 174 1.25 12.46 -15.18
C ASP A 174 2.65 12.62 -14.57
N GLY A 175 3.07 11.68 -13.71
CA GLY A 175 4.34 11.74 -13.01
C GLY A 175 4.27 12.45 -11.63
N PRO A 176 5.39 12.47 -10.88
CA PRO A 176 5.44 12.85 -9.47
C PRO A 176 5.11 14.33 -9.20
N GLN A 177 5.04 15.18 -10.22
CA GLN A 177 4.65 16.58 -10.07
C GLN A 177 3.26 16.72 -9.45
N ARG A 178 2.34 15.78 -9.73
CA ARG A 178 0.99 15.78 -9.14
C ARG A 178 0.99 15.68 -7.61
N ALA A 179 1.91 14.91 -7.05
CA ALA A 179 2.08 14.85 -5.60
C ALA A 179 2.59 16.19 -5.03
N SER A 180 3.49 16.88 -5.76
CA SER A 180 3.97 18.21 -5.38
C SER A 180 2.87 19.27 -5.44
N ASP A 181 2.02 19.22 -6.44
CA ASP A 181 0.86 20.12 -6.58
C ASP A 181 -0.14 19.90 -5.43
N ALA A 182 -0.42 18.63 -5.11
CA ALA A 182 -1.27 18.28 -3.96
C ALA A 182 -0.68 18.76 -2.63
N ARG A 183 0.63 18.63 -2.44
CA ARG A 183 1.32 19.18 -1.26
C ARG A 183 1.16 20.70 -1.16
N TRP A 184 1.30 21.42 -2.28
CA TRP A 184 1.11 22.86 -2.30
C TRP A 184 -0.33 23.24 -1.92
N LEU A 185 -1.34 22.54 -2.46
CA LEU A 185 -2.75 22.72 -2.11
C LEU A 185 -3.02 22.39 -0.64
N ALA A 186 -2.46 21.29 -0.11
CA ALA A 186 -2.59 20.91 1.28
C ALA A 186 -2.09 22.02 2.22
N ARG A 187 -0.95 22.67 1.89
CA ARG A 187 -0.44 23.83 2.65
C ARG A 187 -1.44 24.97 2.66
N LYS A 188 -2.10 25.26 1.54
CA LYS A 188 -3.12 26.32 1.45
C LYS A 188 -4.34 26.02 2.32
N LEU A 189 -4.82 24.77 2.28
CA LEU A 189 -5.96 24.32 3.10
C LEU A 189 -5.66 24.35 4.61
N LEU A 190 -4.41 24.13 5.00
CA LEU A 190 -3.99 24.12 6.40
C LEU A 190 -3.68 25.53 6.95
N ALA A 191 -3.48 26.53 6.08
CA ALA A 191 -3.23 27.91 6.47
C ALA A 191 -4.51 28.74 6.70
N GLY A 192 -5.69 28.22 6.32
CA GLY A 192 -7.00 28.87 6.46
C GLY A 192 -7.38 29.68 5.26
#